data_2dcbadcdabd2e7789a1342680d830aca
#
_entry.id   2dcbadcdabd2e7789a1342680d830aca
#
_cell.length_a   1.000
_cell.length_b   1.000
_cell.length_c   1.000
_cell.angle_alpha   90.00
_cell.angle_beta   90.00
_cell.angle_gamma   90.00
#
_symmetry.space_group_name_H-M   'P 1'
#
loop_
_entity.id
_entity.type
_entity.pdbx_description
1 polymer ?
#
loop_
_entity_poly.entity_id
_entity_poly.type
_entity_poly.pdbx_seq_one_letter_code
_entity_poly.pdbx_strand_id
1 'polypeptide(L)'
;MQITRVEATPRSGEGLRDVRGDVVRRRLQADHSIQLTEVRSIVGFLINSDITAEQISQRADDLFADPIIEHSLTNQTFLQSKEIFDQVPDAVISVGFKPGVTDNPGKAALDGFRTIFPNASIESDISTYITYAFYGVKDQATPEFIASNLYLSLIHI
;
A
#
# COMPACT_ATOMS: atom_id res chain seq x y z
N MET A 1 -15.84 12.45 -14.13
CA MET A 1 -15.21 11.86 -12.94
C MET A 1 -14.69 10.47 -13.27
N GLN A 2 -13.48 10.18 -12.89
CA GLN A 2 -12.89 8.86 -13.03
C GLN A 2 -12.13 8.49 -11.76
N ILE A 3 -12.05 7.18 -11.50
CA ILE A 3 -11.27 6.66 -10.38
C ILE A 3 -9.86 6.35 -10.89
N THR A 4 -8.88 6.98 -10.26
CA THR A 4 -7.46 6.72 -10.49
C THR A 4 -6.87 6.06 -9.27
N ARG A 5 -6.13 4.98 -9.47
CA ARG A 5 -5.39 4.29 -8.43
C ARG A 5 -3.90 4.63 -8.54
N VAL A 6 -3.31 5.01 -7.42
CA VAL A 6 -1.86 5.18 -7.30
C VAL A 6 -1.36 4.20 -6.25
N GLU A 7 -0.32 3.48 -6.56
CA GLU A 7 0.39 2.61 -5.63
C GLU A 7 1.79 3.14 -5.37
N ALA A 8 2.24 3.05 -4.12
CA ALA A 8 3.60 3.37 -3.69
C ALA A 8 4.20 2.20 -2.91
N THR A 9 5.42 1.83 -3.22
CA THR A 9 6.15 0.76 -2.51
C THR A 9 7.59 1.19 -2.25
N PRO A 10 8.18 0.78 -1.09
CA PRO A 10 9.57 1.08 -0.80
C PRO A 10 10.53 0.53 -1.86
N ARG A 11 11.54 1.32 -2.19
CA ARG A 11 12.67 0.88 -3.02
C ARG A 11 13.46 -0.19 -2.27
N SER A 12 14.02 -1.13 -3.02
CA SER A 12 14.98 -2.10 -2.50
C SER A 12 16.39 -1.70 -2.89
N GLY A 13 17.35 -1.94 -2.00
CA GLY A 13 18.75 -1.63 -2.26
C GLY A 13 19.53 -1.50 -0.95
N GLU A 14 20.81 -1.17 -1.06
CA GLU A 14 21.69 -1.01 0.08
C GLU A 14 21.20 0.12 1.00
N GLY A 15 20.93 -0.20 2.25
CA GLY A 15 20.39 0.72 3.25
C GLY A 15 18.91 1.04 3.14
N LEU A 16 18.21 0.50 2.15
CA LEU A 16 16.78 0.67 1.97
C LEU A 16 16.05 -0.62 2.30
N ARG A 17 14.98 -0.51 3.07
CA ARG A 17 14.16 -1.66 3.45
C ARG A 17 12.70 -1.27 3.61
N ASP A 18 11.83 -2.26 3.50
CA ASP A 18 10.39 -2.12 3.76
C ASP A 18 10.12 -2.25 5.27
N VAL A 19 10.17 -1.11 5.98
CA VAL A 19 9.97 -1.08 7.44
C VAL A 19 8.57 -1.56 7.81
N ARG A 20 7.55 -1.18 7.05
CA ARG A 20 6.16 -1.59 7.30
C ARG A 20 6.00 -3.09 7.14
N GLY A 21 6.54 -3.65 6.08
CA GLY A 21 6.56 -5.10 5.87
C GLY A 21 7.32 -5.85 6.97
N ASP A 22 8.48 -5.34 7.38
CA ASP A 22 9.27 -5.92 8.46
C ASP A 22 8.53 -5.95 9.80
N VAL A 23 7.80 -4.88 10.14
CA VAL A 23 7.01 -4.83 11.37
C VAL A 23 5.94 -5.91 11.35
N VAL A 24 5.22 -6.06 10.26
CA VAL A 24 4.19 -7.11 10.10
C VAL A 24 4.81 -8.50 10.21
N ARG A 25 5.91 -8.74 9.53
CA ARG A 25 6.62 -10.03 9.59
C ARG A 25 7.00 -10.40 11.02
N ARG A 26 7.62 -9.48 11.75
CA ARG A 26 8.06 -9.71 13.13
C ARG A 26 6.89 -9.97 14.07
N ARG A 27 5.78 -9.24 13.92
CA ARG A 27 4.59 -9.42 14.74
C ARG A 27 3.92 -10.76 14.49
N LEU A 28 3.73 -11.14 13.23
CA LEU A 28 3.16 -12.45 12.89
C LEU A 28 4.02 -13.59 13.42
N GLN A 29 5.33 -13.46 13.38
CA GLN A 29 6.25 -14.45 13.92
C GLN A 29 6.21 -14.51 15.45
N ALA A 30 6.25 -13.36 16.12
CA ALA A 30 6.30 -13.30 17.58
C ALA A 30 4.96 -13.65 18.23
N ASP A 31 3.85 -13.13 17.71
CA ASP A 31 2.55 -13.23 18.35
C ASP A 31 1.75 -14.46 17.89
N HIS A 32 2.01 -14.95 16.69
CA HIS A 32 1.21 -16.01 16.05
C HIS A 32 2.03 -17.18 15.52
N SER A 33 3.35 -17.18 15.73
CA SER A 33 4.28 -18.22 15.28
C SER A 33 4.22 -18.51 13.77
N ILE A 34 3.83 -17.52 12.97
CA ILE A 34 3.80 -17.62 11.51
C ILE A 34 5.20 -17.32 10.98
N GLN A 35 5.82 -18.30 10.33
CA GLN A 35 7.15 -18.19 9.76
C GLN A 35 7.09 -17.65 8.33
N LEU A 36 7.82 -16.56 8.10
CA LEU A 36 7.89 -15.86 6.81
C LEU A 36 9.33 -15.44 6.53
N THR A 37 9.75 -15.48 5.27
CA THR A 37 11.06 -14.95 4.89
C THR A 37 11.02 -13.44 4.66
N GLU A 38 9.95 -12.95 4.06
CA GLU A 38 9.79 -11.53 3.73
C GLU A 38 8.32 -11.14 3.69
N VAL A 39 8.02 -9.92 4.07
CA VAL A 39 6.74 -9.25 3.82
C VAL A 39 7.04 -7.91 3.15
N ARG A 40 6.41 -7.64 2.02
CA ARG A 40 6.51 -6.36 1.31
C ARG A 40 5.18 -5.63 1.38
N SER A 41 5.24 -4.31 1.49
CA SER A 41 4.06 -3.47 1.57
C SER A 41 3.90 -2.57 0.36
N ILE A 42 2.66 -2.38 -0.05
CA ILE A 42 2.26 -1.43 -1.09
C ILE A 42 1.15 -0.57 -0.50
N VAL A 43 1.32 0.75 -0.49
CA VAL A 43 0.25 1.67 -0.12
C VAL A 43 -0.50 2.07 -1.36
N GLY A 44 -1.81 1.90 -1.35
CA GLY A 44 -2.69 2.28 -2.45
C GLY A 44 -3.53 3.50 -2.10
N PHE A 45 -3.75 4.36 -3.10
CA PHE A 45 -4.60 5.55 -3.02
C PHE A 45 -5.65 5.48 -4.13
N LEU A 46 -6.91 5.67 -3.79
CA LEU A 46 -8.02 5.74 -4.73
C LEU A 46 -8.55 7.16 -4.78
N ILE A 47 -8.48 7.76 -5.96
CA ILE A 47 -8.85 9.16 -6.21
C ILE A 47 -9.98 9.19 -7.22
N ASN A 48 -11.13 9.77 -6.86
CA ASN A 48 -12.25 9.99 -7.76
C ASN A 48 -12.35 11.48 -8.10
N SER A 49 -11.81 11.88 -9.25
CA SER A 49 -11.69 13.27 -9.65
C SER A 49 -11.87 13.47 -11.16
N ASP A 50 -11.93 14.73 -11.57
CA ASP A 50 -11.93 15.14 -12.98
C ASP A 50 -10.51 15.28 -13.56
N ILE A 51 -9.47 15.10 -12.73
CA ILE A 51 -8.07 15.12 -13.18
C ILE A 51 -7.76 13.78 -13.85
N THR A 52 -7.10 13.84 -15.01
CA THR A 52 -6.76 12.62 -15.76
C THR A 52 -5.69 11.80 -15.03
N ALA A 53 -5.70 10.49 -15.28
CA ALA A 53 -4.70 9.58 -14.73
C ALA A 53 -3.27 10.00 -15.13
N GLU A 54 -3.10 10.53 -16.34
CA GLU A 54 -1.80 11.02 -16.81
C GLU A 54 -1.32 12.23 -16.01
N GLN A 55 -2.20 13.21 -15.76
CA GLN A 55 -1.88 14.37 -14.92
C GLN A 55 -1.53 13.98 -13.49
N ILE A 56 -2.27 13.03 -12.92
CA ILE A 56 -1.99 12.49 -11.59
C ILE A 56 -0.63 11.76 -11.59
N SER A 57 -0.36 10.95 -12.61
CA SER A 57 0.90 10.21 -12.73
C SER A 57 2.12 11.13 -12.74
N GLN A 58 2.04 12.27 -13.43
CA GLN A 58 3.11 13.26 -13.50
C GLN A 58 3.46 13.88 -12.15
N ARG A 59 2.51 13.88 -11.21
CA ARG A 59 2.67 14.46 -9.87
C ARG A 59 2.62 13.42 -8.75
N ALA A 60 2.59 12.12 -9.10
CA ALA A 60 2.41 11.05 -8.13
C ALA A 60 3.55 10.98 -7.09
N ASP A 61 4.78 11.20 -7.51
CA ASP A 61 5.93 11.19 -6.60
C ASP A 61 5.92 12.37 -5.62
N ASP A 62 5.32 13.49 -5.99
CA ASP A 62 5.17 14.64 -5.09
C ASP A 62 4.02 14.46 -4.09
N LEU A 63 3.00 13.65 -4.45
CA LEU A 63 1.75 13.56 -3.71
C LEU A 63 1.64 12.29 -2.85
N PHE A 64 2.11 11.16 -3.37
CA PHE A 64 1.77 9.84 -2.83
C PHE A 64 2.99 9.00 -2.46
N ALA A 65 4.19 9.42 -2.84
CA ALA A 65 5.41 8.68 -2.59
C ALA A 65 6.56 9.61 -2.23
N ASP A 66 7.52 9.08 -1.47
CA ASP A 66 8.81 9.74 -1.31
C ASP A 66 9.72 9.24 -2.45
N PRO A 67 10.05 10.09 -3.45
CA PRO A 67 10.78 9.64 -4.64
C PRO A 67 12.19 9.14 -4.34
N ILE A 68 12.74 9.45 -3.16
CA ILE A 68 14.06 8.99 -2.74
C ILE A 68 14.01 7.53 -2.31
N ILE A 69 12.96 7.15 -1.57
CA ILE A 69 12.86 5.83 -0.94
C ILE A 69 11.72 4.97 -1.47
N GLU A 70 10.87 5.50 -2.33
CA GLU A 70 9.70 4.79 -2.85
C GLU A 70 9.60 4.87 -4.37
N HIS A 71 8.93 3.88 -4.96
CA HIS A 71 8.43 3.90 -6.33
C HIS A 71 6.94 4.15 -6.33
N SER A 72 6.39 4.80 -7.38
CA SER A 72 4.96 4.93 -7.59
C SER A 72 4.54 4.38 -8.95
N LEU A 73 3.31 3.86 -9.02
CA LEU A 73 2.64 3.44 -10.26
C LEU A 73 1.21 3.97 -10.27
N THR A 74 0.75 4.42 -11.43
CA THR A 74 -0.62 4.90 -11.63
C THR A 74 -1.40 3.94 -12.53
N ASN A 75 -2.56 3.50 -12.05
CA ASN A 75 -3.44 2.53 -12.71
C ASN A 75 -2.75 1.21 -13.11
N GLN A 76 -1.66 0.87 -12.45
CA GLN A 76 -0.93 -0.39 -12.58
C GLN A 76 -0.66 -0.94 -11.18
N THR A 77 -0.40 -2.22 -11.07
CA THR A 77 -0.04 -2.82 -9.78
C THR A 77 1.41 -3.28 -9.78
N PHE A 78 2.09 -3.01 -8.67
CA PHE A 78 3.44 -3.51 -8.42
C PHE A 78 3.53 -5.04 -8.41
N LEU A 79 2.44 -5.72 -8.04
CA LEU A 79 2.39 -7.19 -8.02
C LEU A 79 2.66 -7.82 -9.39
N GLN A 80 2.45 -7.08 -10.48
CA GLN A 80 2.75 -7.51 -11.84
C GLN A 80 4.08 -6.96 -12.38
N SER A 81 4.77 -6.13 -11.61
CA SER A 81 6.06 -5.54 -12.00
C SER A 81 7.20 -6.47 -11.65
N LYS A 82 7.78 -7.12 -12.65
CA LYS A 82 8.92 -8.03 -12.47
C LYS A 82 10.22 -7.33 -12.06
N GLU A 83 10.31 -6.03 -12.27
CA GLU A 83 11.48 -5.24 -11.85
C GLU A 83 11.54 -5.05 -10.34
N ILE A 84 10.38 -5.01 -9.68
CA ILE A 84 10.26 -4.72 -8.25
C ILE A 84 9.83 -5.95 -7.47
N PHE A 85 8.91 -6.74 -8.05
CA PHE A 85 8.42 -8.00 -7.49
C PHE A 85 8.83 -9.14 -8.43
N ASP A 86 10.11 -9.49 -8.37
CA ASP A 86 10.73 -10.53 -9.20
C ASP A 86 10.21 -11.95 -8.91
N GLN A 87 9.63 -12.14 -7.74
CA GLN A 87 9.02 -13.40 -7.32
C GLN A 87 7.53 -13.21 -7.09
N VAL A 88 6.76 -14.25 -7.42
CA VAL A 88 5.33 -14.29 -7.11
C VAL A 88 5.18 -14.54 -5.59
N PRO A 89 4.42 -13.67 -4.89
CA PRO A 89 4.19 -13.90 -3.46
C PRO A 89 3.34 -15.14 -3.21
N ASP A 90 3.56 -15.80 -2.06
CA ASP A 90 2.78 -16.95 -1.63
C ASP A 90 1.35 -16.56 -1.21
N ALA A 91 1.20 -15.36 -0.68
CA ALA A 91 -0.09 -14.78 -0.33
C ALA A 91 -0.08 -13.27 -0.49
N VAL A 92 -1.24 -12.69 -0.80
CA VAL A 92 -1.44 -11.25 -0.91
C VAL A 92 -2.70 -10.87 -0.13
N ILE A 93 -2.58 -9.88 0.75
CA ILE A 93 -3.69 -9.41 1.57
C ILE A 93 -3.73 -7.89 1.54
N SER A 94 -4.89 -7.34 1.20
CA SER A 94 -5.13 -5.90 1.24
C SER A 94 -5.99 -5.53 2.44
N VAL A 95 -5.58 -4.50 3.15
CA VAL A 95 -6.25 -4.00 4.35
C VAL A 95 -6.61 -2.54 4.13
N GLY A 96 -7.89 -2.24 4.23
CA GLY A 96 -8.42 -0.88 4.14
C GLY A 96 -9.16 -0.48 5.41
N PHE A 97 -9.56 0.77 5.47
CA PHE A 97 -10.39 1.29 6.57
C PHE A 97 -11.84 0.85 6.40
N LYS A 98 -12.48 0.48 7.51
CA LYS A 98 -13.91 0.21 7.52
C LYS A 98 -14.70 1.51 7.30
N PRO A 99 -15.91 1.43 6.73
CA PRO A 99 -16.80 2.58 6.66
C PRO A 99 -16.99 3.23 8.04
N GLY A 100 -16.90 4.56 8.10
CA GLY A 100 -17.01 5.33 9.34
C GLY A 100 -15.71 5.49 10.13
N VAL A 101 -14.65 4.77 9.78
CA VAL A 101 -13.32 4.96 10.37
C VAL A 101 -12.57 6.04 9.59
N THR A 102 -11.90 6.94 10.32
CA THR A 102 -11.16 8.04 9.71
C THR A 102 -9.89 7.55 9.02
N ASP A 103 -9.79 7.84 7.72
CA ASP A 103 -8.60 7.58 6.90
C ASP A 103 -7.69 8.82 6.96
N ASN A 104 -6.81 8.89 7.96
CA ASN A 104 -5.89 10.01 8.11
C ASN A 104 -4.88 10.14 6.97
N PRO A 105 -4.25 9.05 6.48
CA PRO A 105 -3.40 9.13 5.28
C PRO A 105 -4.16 9.64 4.05
N GLY A 106 -5.40 9.22 3.86
CA GLY A 106 -6.27 9.69 2.77
C GLY A 106 -6.58 11.17 2.86
N LYS A 107 -6.84 11.67 4.07
CA LYS A 107 -7.06 13.11 4.31
C LYS A 107 -5.81 13.93 4.01
N ALA A 108 -4.65 13.49 4.45
CA ALA A 108 -3.38 14.16 4.16
C ALA A 108 -3.10 14.18 2.64
N ALA A 109 -3.35 13.08 1.95
CA ALA A 109 -3.24 13.00 0.50
C ALA A 109 -4.22 13.95 -0.21
N LEU A 110 -5.45 14.07 0.29
CA LEU A 110 -6.45 14.98 -0.25
C LEU A 110 -6.02 16.45 -0.12
N ASP A 111 -5.48 16.83 1.01
CA ASP A 111 -4.97 18.19 1.24
C ASP A 111 -3.82 18.51 0.27
N GLY A 112 -2.89 17.60 0.09
CA GLY A 112 -1.82 17.71 -0.91
C GLY A 112 -2.36 17.79 -2.34
N PHE A 113 -3.33 16.95 -2.67
CA PHE A 113 -3.97 16.93 -3.99
C PHE A 113 -4.65 18.27 -4.31
N ARG A 114 -5.40 18.84 -3.37
CA ARG A 114 -6.04 20.14 -3.53
C ARG A 114 -5.03 21.28 -3.66
N THR A 115 -3.89 21.17 -3.04
CA THR A 115 -2.80 22.17 -3.17
C THR A 115 -2.22 22.15 -4.57
N ILE A 116 -2.01 20.98 -5.16
CA ILE A 116 -1.43 20.84 -6.51
C ILE A 116 -2.47 21.07 -7.61
N PHE A 117 -3.71 20.63 -7.39
CA PHE A 117 -4.83 20.79 -8.31
C PHE A 117 -5.96 21.62 -7.69
N PRO A 118 -5.77 22.93 -7.49
CA PRO A 118 -6.70 23.76 -6.74
C PRO A 118 -8.09 23.90 -7.40
N ASN A 119 -8.18 23.66 -8.71
CA ASN A 119 -9.43 23.74 -9.48
C ASN A 119 -10.05 22.37 -9.74
N ALA A 120 -9.47 21.29 -9.22
CA ALA A 120 -10.00 19.96 -9.40
C ALA A 120 -11.33 19.77 -8.69
N SER A 121 -12.26 19.09 -9.36
CA SER A 121 -13.44 18.53 -8.72
C SER A 121 -13.09 17.13 -8.21
N ILE A 122 -13.31 16.91 -6.92
CA ILE A 122 -13.11 15.61 -6.30
C ILE A 122 -14.43 15.18 -5.67
N GLU A 123 -14.90 13.98 -6.01
CA GLU A 123 -16.25 13.56 -5.65
C GLU A 123 -16.32 13.00 -4.23
N SER A 124 -15.20 12.51 -3.72
CA SER A 124 -15.11 11.95 -2.38
C SER A 124 -13.71 12.16 -1.81
N ASP A 125 -13.54 11.79 -0.56
CA ASP A 125 -12.21 11.75 0.05
C ASP A 125 -11.32 10.74 -0.69
N ILE A 126 -10.01 10.94 -0.65
CA ILE A 126 -9.05 9.94 -1.11
C ILE A 126 -9.05 8.80 -0.09
N SER A 127 -9.30 7.60 -0.57
CA SER A 127 -9.26 6.39 0.25
C SER A 127 -7.91 5.71 0.14
N THR A 128 -7.41 5.19 1.26
CA THR A 128 -6.16 4.44 1.28
C THR A 128 -6.36 2.99 1.69
N TYR A 129 -5.45 2.14 1.24
CA TYR A 129 -5.34 0.76 1.66
C TYR A 129 -3.87 0.35 1.65
N ILE A 130 -3.54 -0.74 2.34
CA ILE A 130 -2.20 -1.32 2.32
C ILE A 130 -2.34 -2.75 1.84
N THR A 131 -1.54 -3.11 0.82
CA THR A 131 -1.42 -4.47 0.34
C THR A 131 -0.12 -5.06 0.85
N TYR A 132 -0.20 -6.21 1.49
CA TYR A 132 0.95 -6.97 1.96
C TYR A 132 1.14 -8.19 1.08
N ALA A 133 2.37 -8.37 0.58
CA ALA A 133 2.79 -9.54 -0.16
C ALA A 133 3.70 -10.40 0.73
N PHE A 134 3.32 -11.65 0.93
CA PHE A 134 3.98 -12.59 1.85
C PHE A 134 4.80 -13.61 1.07
N TYR A 135 6.04 -13.79 1.48
CA TYR A 135 7.01 -14.72 0.87
C TYR A 135 7.53 -15.72 1.90
N GLY A 136 7.79 -16.93 1.43
CA GLY A 136 8.35 -17.97 2.27
C GLY A 136 7.42 -18.44 3.37
N VAL A 137 6.13 -18.50 3.09
CA VAL A 137 5.11 -19.00 4.03
C VAL A 137 5.37 -20.47 4.30
N LYS A 138 5.55 -20.84 5.59
CA LYS A 138 5.80 -22.21 6.04
C LYS A 138 4.64 -22.72 6.90
N ASP A 139 4.61 -24.04 7.11
CA ASP A 139 3.75 -24.70 8.09
C ASP A 139 2.23 -24.55 7.86
N GLN A 140 1.78 -24.75 6.60
CA GLN A 140 0.35 -24.78 6.25
C GLN A 140 -0.41 -23.48 6.57
N ALA A 141 0.28 -22.36 6.75
CA ALA A 141 -0.39 -21.08 6.92
C ALA A 141 -1.12 -20.71 5.62
N THR A 142 -2.45 -20.76 5.66
CA THR A 142 -3.29 -20.33 4.54
C THR A 142 -3.40 -18.81 4.48
N PRO A 143 -3.71 -18.21 3.31
CA PRO A 143 -3.99 -16.77 3.24
C PRO A 143 -5.04 -16.32 4.24
N GLU A 144 -6.10 -17.11 4.47
CA GLU A 144 -7.16 -16.82 5.44
C GLU A 144 -6.65 -16.81 6.89
N PHE A 145 -5.79 -17.75 7.24
CA PHE A 145 -5.16 -17.81 8.56
C PHE A 145 -4.25 -16.60 8.80
N ILE A 146 -3.44 -16.24 7.80
CA ILE A 146 -2.58 -15.05 7.85
C ILE A 146 -3.43 -13.79 7.98
N ALA A 147 -4.50 -13.67 7.20
CA ALA A 147 -5.39 -12.50 7.23
C ALA A 147 -6.04 -12.31 8.60
N SER A 148 -6.54 -13.38 9.22
CA SER A 148 -7.15 -13.33 10.55
C SER A 148 -6.16 -12.85 11.61
N ASN A 149 -4.93 -13.35 11.58
CA ASN A 149 -3.90 -12.97 12.53
C ASN A 149 -3.32 -11.57 12.25
N LEU A 150 -3.23 -11.18 10.99
CA LEU A 150 -2.84 -9.83 10.58
C LEU A 150 -3.84 -8.78 11.12
N TYR A 151 -5.13 -9.05 11.01
CA TYR A 151 -6.18 -8.19 11.55
C TYR A 151 -5.99 -7.97 13.06
N LEU A 152 -5.78 -9.05 13.82
CA LEU A 152 -5.54 -8.97 15.26
C LEU A 152 -4.25 -8.18 15.60
N SER A 153 -3.20 -8.35 14.81
CA SER A 153 -1.94 -7.61 14.99
C SER A 153 -2.09 -6.13 14.69
N LEU A 154 -2.94 -5.75 13.75
CA LEU A 154 -3.14 -4.36 13.35
C LEU A 154 -4.07 -3.57 14.28
N ILE A 155 -4.95 -4.22 15.02
CA ILE A 155 -5.83 -3.55 16.00
C ILE A 155 -5.03 -2.87 17.10
N HIS A 156 -3.86 -3.35 17.41
CA HIS A 156 -3.00 -2.87 18.51
C HIS A 156 -1.96 -1.85 18.04
N ILE A 157 -2.05 -1.40 16.80
CA ILE A 157 -1.21 -0.32 16.24
C ILE A 157 -1.95 1.05 16.34
#